data_0dffa7ea688bb4b3f0de6123ef95f4d3
#
_entry.id   0dffa7ea688bb4b3f0de6123ef95f4d3
#
_cell.length_a   1.000
_cell.length_b   1.000
_cell.length_c   1.000
_cell.angle_alpha   90.00
_cell.angle_beta   90.00
_cell.angle_gamma   90.00
#
_symmetry.space_group_name_H-M   'P 1'
#
loop_
_entity.id
_entity.type
_entity.pdbx_description
1 polymer ?
#
loop_
_entity_poly.entity_id
_entity_poly.type
_entity_poly.pdbx_seq_one_letter_code
_entity_poly.pdbx_strand_id
1 'polypeptide(L)'
;MLTQWIENCSVQRIGLRDGLVIDLDDYNEVVITRPLRLTLPPTGAFPAEDVVIDPLDVPEYQRPLLDFSGARCTHAIVEDDGTLQLDFAGGHHIEVRPDQHHAAWELFGKRHG
;
A
#
# COMPACT_ATOMS: atom_id res chain seq x y z
N MET A 1 6.93 11.19 11.04
CA MET A 1 7.38 11.32 9.63
C MET A 1 6.25 11.80 8.74
N LEU A 2 6.58 12.62 7.76
CA LEU A 2 5.57 13.28 6.96
C LEU A 2 5.19 12.45 5.74
N THR A 3 4.04 11.80 5.81
CA THR A 3 3.46 11.07 4.68
C THR A 3 2.16 11.71 4.20
N GLN A 4 1.75 12.81 4.81
CA GLN A 4 0.48 13.46 4.49
C GLN A 4 0.40 13.96 3.05
N TRP A 5 1.55 14.17 2.40
CA TRP A 5 1.57 14.66 1.03
C TRP A 5 1.00 13.65 0.01
N ILE A 6 0.82 12.37 0.41
CA ILE A 6 0.14 11.40 -0.45
C ILE A 6 -1.34 11.23 -0.08
N GLU A 7 -1.79 11.81 1.02
CA GLU A 7 -3.22 11.80 1.36
C GLU A 7 -4.01 12.57 0.33
N ASN A 8 -5.17 12.04 -0.01
CA ASN A 8 -6.07 12.52 -1.06
C ASN A 8 -5.58 12.24 -2.50
N CYS A 9 -4.43 11.61 -2.67
CA CYS A 9 -4.02 11.13 -3.98
C CYS A 9 -4.80 9.87 -4.34
N SER A 10 -5.16 9.74 -5.62
CA SER A 10 -5.82 8.55 -6.13
C SER A 10 -4.81 7.57 -6.68
N VAL A 11 -5.07 6.29 -6.50
CA VAL A 11 -4.25 5.23 -7.07
C VAL A 11 -4.46 5.21 -8.58
N GLN A 12 -3.39 5.46 -9.33
CA GLN A 12 -3.43 5.46 -10.79
C GLN A 12 -3.20 4.07 -11.34
N ARG A 13 -2.25 3.36 -10.73
CA ARG A 13 -1.86 2.04 -11.20
C ARG A 13 -1.17 1.29 -10.08
N ILE A 14 -1.33 -0.04 -10.08
CA ILE A 14 -0.65 -0.93 -9.16
C ILE A 14 0.09 -1.97 -10.00
N GLY A 15 1.37 -2.14 -9.75
CA GLY A 15 2.19 -3.08 -10.48
C GLY A 15 3.13 -3.87 -9.57
N LEU A 16 3.66 -4.95 -10.12
CA LEU A 16 4.63 -5.80 -9.42
C LEU A 16 5.93 -5.75 -10.22
N ARG A 17 6.93 -5.02 -9.70
CA ARG A 17 8.25 -4.89 -10.30
C ARG A 17 9.27 -4.83 -9.18
N ASP A 18 9.88 -5.97 -8.86
CA ASP A 18 10.82 -6.06 -7.75
C ASP A 18 10.21 -5.55 -6.45
N GLY A 19 8.91 -5.80 -6.27
CA GLY A 19 8.10 -5.31 -5.17
C GLY A 19 6.75 -4.84 -5.65
N LEU A 20 5.91 -4.38 -4.73
CA LEU A 20 4.61 -3.78 -5.05
C LEU A 20 4.80 -2.29 -5.26
N VAL A 21 4.42 -1.81 -6.44
CA VAL A 21 4.52 -0.39 -6.80
C VAL A 21 3.11 0.18 -6.93
N ILE A 22 2.81 1.19 -6.12
CA ILE A 22 1.53 1.89 -6.15
C ILE A 22 1.80 3.30 -6.68
N ASP A 23 1.39 3.55 -7.93
CA ASP A 23 1.50 4.86 -8.54
C ASP A 23 0.28 5.71 -8.17
N LEU A 24 0.53 6.89 -7.64
CA LEU A 24 -0.49 7.82 -7.18
C LEU A 24 -0.47 9.08 -8.06
N ASP A 25 -1.50 9.91 -7.89
CA ASP A 25 -1.55 11.23 -8.53
C ASP A 25 -0.28 12.03 -8.24
N ASP A 26 -0.01 13.00 -9.10
CA ASP A 26 1.04 13.99 -8.88
C ASP A 26 2.44 13.38 -8.88
N TYR A 27 2.59 12.25 -9.60
CA TYR A 27 3.87 11.54 -9.71
C TYR A 27 4.38 11.00 -8.37
N ASN A 28 3.48 10.75 -7.43
CA ASN A 28 3.82 10.11 -6.18
C ASN A 28 3.82 8.59 -6.36
N GLU A 29 4.68 7.90 -5.64
CA GLU A 29 4.81 6.45 -5.76
C GLU A 29 5.15 5.85 -4.41
N VAL A 30 4.49 4.74 -4.08
CA VAL A 30 4.82 3.92 -2.91
C VAL A 30 5.39 2.61 -3.41
N VAL A 31 6.57 2.23 -2.94
CA VAL A 31 7.20 0.95 -3.27
C VAL A 31 7.33 0.13 -2.00
N ILE A 32 6.80 -1.10 -2.01
CA ILE A 32 6.84 -2.01 -0.87
C ILE A 32 7.58 -3.26 -1.29
N THR A 33 8.66 -3.59 -0.58
CA THR A 33 9.55 -4.69 -0.95
C THR A 33 9.60 -5.82 0.09
N ARG A 34 8.83 -5.71 1.18
CA ARG A 34 8.72 -6.73 2.21
C ARG A 34 7.27 -7.13 2.41
N PRO A 35 7.00 -8.28 3.03
CA PRO A 35 5.62 -8.72 3.24
C PRO A 35 4.76 -7.64 3.90
N LEU A 36 3.54 -7.51 3.40
CA LEU A 36 2.58 -6.54 3.88
C LEU A 36 1.30 -7.25 4.29
N ARG A 37 0.53 -6.61 5.17
CA ARG A 37 -0.80 -7.05 5.49
C ARG A 37 -1.80 -6.17 4.77
N LEU A 38 -2.60 -6.79 3.90
CA LEU A 38 -3.68 -6.13 3.19
C LEU A 38 -4.99 -6.49 3.85
N THR A 39 -5.73 -5.50 4.32
CA THR A 39 -7.08 -5.69 4.82
C THR A 39 -8.05 -5.42 3.68
N LEU A 40 -8.89 -6.41 3.39
CA LEU A 40 -9.92 -6.30 2.37
C LEU A 40 -11.21 -5.81 3.01
N PRO A 41 -11.97 -4.92 2.33
CA PRO A 41 -13.23 -4.45 2.88
C PRO A 41 -14.25 -5.57 2.94
N PRO A 42 -15.23 -5.49 3.87
CA PRO A 42 -16.31 -6.46 3.88
C PRO A 42 -17.14 -6.36 2.60
N THR A 43 -17.62 -7.52 2.13
CA THR A 43 -18.45 -7.57 0.92
C THR A 43 -19.67 -8.46 1.18
N GLY A 44 -20.88 -7.88 1.03
CA GLY A 44 -22.10 -8.63 1.26
C GLY A 44 -22.12 -9.26 2.65
N ALA A 45 -22.22 -10.61 2.71
CA ALA A 45 -22.24 -11.36 3.96
C ALA A 45 -20.84 -11.66 4.51
N PHE A 46 -19.78 -11.32 3.77
CA PHE A 46 -18.41 -11.63 4.18
C PHE A 46 -17.81 -10.48 4.98
N PRO A 47 -17.22 -10.75 6.17
CA PRO A 47 -16.57 -9.71 6.96
C PRO A 47 -15.25 -9.25 6.30
N ALA A 48 -14.69 -8.17 6.83
CA ALA A 48 -13.35 -7.74 6.45
C ALA A 48 -12.36 -8.88 6.71
N GLU A 49 -11.34 -8.99 5.87
CA GLU A 49 -10.36 -10.07 5.92
C GLU A 49 -8.96 -9.52 5.74
N ASP A 50 -8.02 -10.03 6.53
CA ASP A 50 -6.60 -9.69 6.41
C ASP A 50 -5.88 -10.77 5.63
N VAL A 51 -5.04 -10.36 4.68
CA VAL A 51 -4.23 -11.26 3.86
C VAL A 51 -2.78 -10.78 3.92
N VAL A 52 -1.86 -11.72 4.15
CA VAL A 52 -0.43 -11.40 4.08
C VAL A 52 0.03 -11.63 2.65
N ILE A 53 0.68 -10.62 2.08
CA ILE A 53 1.18 -10.67 0.71
C ILE A 53 2.69 -10.41 0.72
N ASP A 54 3.44 -11.31 0.11
CA ASP A 54 4.87 -11.09 -0.17
C ASP A 54 4.96 -10.45 -1.55
N PRO A 55 5.34 -9.17 -1.66
CA PRO A 55 5.35 -8.48 -2.94
C PRO A 55 6.40 -9.00 -3.92
N LEU A 56 7.35 -9.82 -3.43
CA LEU A 56 8.36 -10.43 -4.29
C LEU A 56 7.94 -11.82 -4.79
N ASP A 57 6.83 -12.34 -4.29
CA ASP A 57 6.33 -13.67 -4.66
C ASP A 57 4.81 -13.71 -4.49
N VAL A 58 4.10 -13.04 -5.40
CA VAL A 58 2.64 -12.94 -5.35
C VAL A 58 2.03 -14.04 -6.20
N PRO A 59 1.35 -15.04 -5.61
CA PRO A 59 0.67 -16.05 -6.38
C PRO A 59 -0.52 -15.46 -7.16
N GLU A 60 -0.89 -16.11 -8.26
CA GLU A 60 -1.93 -15.60 -9.15
C GLU A 60 -3.26 -15.33 -8.43
N TYR A 61 -3.64 -16.18 -7.48
CA TYR A 61 -4.91 -16.02 -6.78
C TYR A 61 -4.94 -14.78 -5.89
N GLN A 62 -3.79 -14.21 -5.52
CA GLN A 62 -3.73 -12.98 -4.72
C GLN A 62 -3.71 -11.72 -5.58
N ARG A 63 -3.35 -11.83 -6.86
CA ARG A 63 -3.22 -10.64 -7.72
C ARG A 63 -4.49 -9.82 -7.82
N PRO A 64 -5.69 -10.43 -7.97
CA PRO A 64 -6.92 -9.62 -8.00
C PRO A 64 -7.19 -8.84 -6.73
N LEU A 65 -6.65 -9.27 -5.59
CA LEU A 65 -6.81 -8.58 -4.32
C LEU A 65 -6.09 -7.22 -4.31
N LEU A 66 -5.10 -7.06 -5.17
CA LEU A 66 -4.32 -5.83 -5.31
C LEU A 66 -4.94 -4.87 -6.31
N ASP A 67 -6.10 -5.19 -6.87
CA ASP A 67 -6.74 -4.35 -7.87
C ASP A 67 -7.69 -3.34 -7.20
N PHE A 68 -7.12 -2.29 -6.61
CA PHE A 68 -7.90 -1.18 -6.08
C PHE A 68 -7.49 0.14 -6.75
N SER A 69 -7.13 0.08 -8.02
CA SER A 69 -6.87 1.27 -8.83
C SER A 69 -8.08 2.19 -8.85
N GLY A 70 -7.85 3.48 -8.79
CA GLY A 70 -8.90 4.48 -8.69
C GLY A 70 -9.28 4.85 -7.26
N ALA A 71 -8.86 4.05 -6.27
CA ALA A 71 -9.14 4.36 -4.87
C ALA A 71 -8.31 5.55 -4.42
N ARG A 72 -8.91 6.39 -3.57
CA ARG A 72 -8.19 7.53 -2.99
C ARG A 72 -7.54 7.13 -1.68
N CYS A 73 -6.28 7.53 -1.49
CA CYS A 73 -5.61 7.36 -0.20
C CYS A 73 -6.20 8.38 0.78
N THR A 74 -6.91 7.90 1.79
CA THR A 74 -7.59 8.77 2.75
C THR A 74 -6.73 9.06 3.97
N HIS A 75 -5.74 8.21 4.25
CA HIS A 75 -4.91 8.36 5.43
C HIS A 75 -3.57 7.66 5.20
N ALA A 76 -2.49 8.32 5.61
CA ALA A 76 -1.15 7.79 5.50
C ALA A 76 -0.34 8.18 6.73
N ILE A 77 0.14 7.19 7.48
CA ILE A 77 0.88 7.40 8.71
C ILE A 77 2.11 6.49 8.73
N VAL A 78 3.22 7.02 9.25
CA VAL A 78 4.35 6.21 9.67
C VAL A 78 4.41 6.26 11.18
N GLU A 79 4.28 5.10 11.81
CA GLU A 79 4.34 5.00 13.27
C GLU A 79 5.77 5.18 13.78
N ASP A 80 5.93 5.36 15.10
CA ASP A 80 7.23 5.60 15.70
C ASP A 80 8.23 4.47 15.45
N ASP A 81 7.75 3.24 15.31
CA ASP A 81 8.61 2.09 15.01
C ASP A 81 8.96 1.92 13.53
N GLY A 82 8.41 2.78 12.67
CA GLY A 82 8.64 2.71 11.22
C GLY A 82 7.57 1.97 10.45
N THR A 83 6.51 1.51 11.10
CA THR A 83 5.38 0.83 10.43
C THR A 83 4.61 1.84 9.59
N LEU A 84 4.41 1.50 8.30
CA LEU A 84 3.59 2.29 7.38
C LEU A 84 2.15 1.80 7.43
N GLN A 85 1.20 2.71 7.57
CA GLN A 85 -0.24 2.43 7.52
C GLN A 85 -0.87 3.29 6.44
N LEU A 86 -1.56 2.66 5.50
CA LEU A 86 -2.26 3.35 4.42
C LEU A 86 -3.72 2.91 4.38
N ASP A 87 -4.62 3.88 4.40
CA ASP A 87 -6.05 3.64 4.23
C ASP A 87 -6.52 4.18 2.90
N PHE A 88 -7.37 3.41 2.23
CA PHE A 88 -7.94 3.80 0.93
C PHE A 88 -9.46 3.87 1.00
N ALA A 89 -10.03 4.80 0.27
CA ALA A 89 -11.48 4.87 0.12
C ALA A 89 -11.97 3.55 -0.46
N GLY A 90 -13.07 3.04 0.09
CA GLY A 90 -13.58 1.72 -0.27
C GLY A 90 -13.23 0.65 0.75
N GLY A 91 -12.29 0.92 1.65
CA GLY A 91 -12.02 0.06 2.81
C GLY A 91 -10.75 -0.77 2.76
N HIS A 92 -9.97 -0.67 1.69
CA HIS A 92 -8.65 -1.34 1.66
C HIS A 92 -7.69 -0.65 2.61
N HIS A 93 -6.89 -1.44 3.33
CA HIS A 93 -5.88 -0.94 4.26
C HIS A 93 -4.59 -1.74 4.08
N ILE A 94 -3.46 -1.06 4.07
CA ILE A 94 -2.14 -1.68 3.97
C ILE A 94 -1.34 -1.36 5.21
N GLU A 95 -0.73 -2.39 5.81
CA GLU A 95 0.22 -2.24 6.90
C GLU A 95 1.54 -2.87 6.49
N VAL A 96 2.62 -2.11 6.59
CA VAL A 96 3.97 -2.60 6.29
C VAL A 96 4.85 -2.36 7.50
N ARG A 97 5.26 -3.45 8.16
CA ARG A 97 6.15 -3.36 9.33
C ARG A 97 7.59 -3.17 8.89
N PRO A 98 8.41 -2.51 9.71
CA PRO A 98 9.81 -2.33 9.36
C PRO A 98 10.57 -3.66 9.36
N ASP A 99 11.57 -3.74 8.49
CA ASP A 99 12.52 -4.84 8.46
C ASP A 99 13.83 -4.35 9.08
N GLN A 100 14.47 -5.18 9.90
CA GLN A 100 15.70 -4.82 10.61
C GLN A 100 16.88 -4.58 9.68
N HIS A 101 16.87 -5.20 8.50
CA HIS A 101 18.03 -5.23 7.61
C HIS A 101 17.84 -4.47 6.31
N HIS A 102 16.59 -4.17 5.92
CA HIS A 102 16.29 -3.56 4.63
C HIS A 102 15.12 -2.58 4.75
N ALA A 103 15.09 -1.60 3.88
CA ALA A 103 13.93 -0.74 3.77
C ALA A 103 12.74 -1.56 3.30
N ALA A 104 11.67 -1.60 4.09
CA ALA A 104 10.46 -2.37 3.77
C ALA A 104 9.59 -1.61 2.79
N TRP A 105 9.65 -0.28 2.79
CA TRP A 105 8.87 0.57 1.91
C TRP A 105 9.61 1.87 1.65
N GLU A 106 9.27 2.52 0.54
CA GLU A 106 9.82 3.83 0.16
C GLU A 106 8.73 4.66 -0.48
N LEU A 107 8.77 5.97 -0.24
CA LEU A 107 7.87 6.94 -0.86
C LEU A 107 8.68 7.83 -1.77
N PHE A 108 8.24 7.95 -3.02
CA PHE A 108 8.85 8.82 -4.01
C PHE A 108 7.83 9.83 -4.50
N GLY A 109 8.29 11.04 -4.74
CA GLY A 109 7.44 12.06 -5.29
C GLY A 109 8.26 13.08 -6.07
N LYS A 110 7.67 13.65 -7.11
CA LYS A 110 8.35 14.63 -7.95
C LYS A 110 8.84 15.82 -7.13
N ARG A 111 8.12 16.17 -6.06
CA ARG A 111 8.46 17.31 -5.21
C ARG A 111 9.18 16.93 -3.93
N HIS A 112 9.23 15.66 -3.59
CA HIS A 112 9.68 15.19 -2.28
C HIS A 112 10.69 14.06 -2.34
N GLY A 113 10.87 13.46 -3.50
CA GLY A 113 11.75 12.32 -3.69
C GLY A 113 13.15 12.67 -4.16
#